data_9bfc5196ce4e408c30d79f66c3edd964
#
_entry.id   9bfc5196ce4e408c30d79f66c3edd964
#
_cell.length_a   1.000
_cell.length_b   1.000
_cell.length_c   1.000
_cell.angle_alpha   90.00
_cell.angle_beta   90.00
_cell.angle_gamma   90.00
#
_symmetry.space_group_name_H-M   'P 1'
#
loop_
_entity.id
_entity.type
_entity.pdbx_description
1 polymer ?
#
loop_
_entity_poly.entity_id
_entity_poly.type
_entity_poly.pdbx_seq_one_letter_code
_entity_poly.pdbx_strand_id
1 'polypeptide(L)'
;MNFDFSDEQKQIKEQARKFLSEKCTTKTVRKLYEGSASYDAALWKQIAEMGWMGTAIPEEFGGLGLGYLELCVVAEELGRALAPVPFSSTVYLFSEALLAAGTDEQKKRLLPKIASGELIGTFARSEAAGAVTPKNIRTAFKGGKLSGTKTPVTDGMEADYAIVLARGSEDAGERGLQLALVDLKGAGVKRRALDSLDPSRGSAEIVFDNASAEALGKLGEGWSVASRVLDRAAILTAFEQVGGADVCLAMAKDYAMTRYAFGRPIASFQAIKHKLADMYIGNELARSNAYYGAWALSTNARELPLAAAAARVSATQAFDYASKENTQAHGGIGFTWEADCHFYYKRSRQLGLALGPQRTWKDKLVTELELSNAA
;
A
#
# COMPACT_ATOMS: atom_id res chain seq x y z
N MET A 1 -1.82 -18.40 -21.85
CA MET A 1 -1.02 -17.74 -20.80
C MET A 1 -1.47 -18.33 -19.48
N ASN A 2 -0.59 -18.94 -18.71
CA ASN A 2 -0.93 -19.42 -17.38
C ASN A 2 -0.71 -18.26 -16.39
N PHE A 3 -1.78 -17.76 -15.77
CA PHE A 3 -1.72 -16.67 -14.79
C PHE A 3 -1.60 -17.17 -13.34
N ASP A 4 -1.43 -18.48 -13.15
CA ASP A 4 -1.23 -19.04 -11.81
C ASP A 4 0.23 -18.89 -11.37
N PHE A 5 0.45 -18.72 -10.08
CA PHE A 5 1.78 -18.66 -9.49
C PHE A 5 2.52 -20.00 -9.62
N SER A 6 3.86 -19.93 -9.75
CA SER A 6 4.71 -21.12 -9.76
C SER A 6 4.67 -21.86 -8.42
N ASP A 7 5.18 -23.11 -8.39
CA ASP A 7 5.23 -23.88 -7.15
C ASP A 7 6.14 -23.22 -6.11
N GLU A 8 7.23 -22.56 -6.53
CA GLU A 8 8.10 -21.78 -5.65
C GLU A 8 7.36 -20.58 -5.04
N GLN A 9 6.59 -19.86 -5.85
CA GLN A 9 5.78 -18.73 -5.39
C GLN A 9 4.67 -19.18 -4.42
N LYS A 10 4.06 -20.35 -4.67
CA LYS A 10 3.10 -20.97 -3.76
C LYS A 10 3.75 -21.36 -2.42
N GLN A 11 4.97 -21.88 -2.45
CA GLN A 11 5.74 -22.17 -1.23
C GLN A 11 6.05 -20.91 -0.42
N ILE A 12 6.47 -19.82 -1.08
CA ILE A 12 6.67 -18.52 -0.43
C ILE A 12 5.35 -18.05 0.23
N LYS A 13 4.23 -18.19 -0.47
CA LYS A 13 2.91 -17.85 0.07
C LYS A 13 2.56 -18.64 1.33
N GLU A 14 2.76 -19.94 1.30
CA GLU A 14 2.49 -20.83 2.44
C GLU A 14 3.38 -20.50 3.64
N GLN A 15 4.67 -20.27 3.41
CA GLN A 15 5.62 -19.87 4.45
C GLN A 15 5.24 -18.52 5.05
N ALA A 16 4.91 -17.53 4.21
CA ALA A 16 4.48 -16.21 4.66
C ALA A 16 3.19 -16.28 5.48
N ARG A 17 2.22 -17.07 5.02
CA ARG A 17 0.96 -17.31 5.75
C ARG A 17 1.20 -17.95 7.10
N LYS A 18 2.00 -19.00 7.15
CA LYS A 18 2.34 -19.69 8.41
C LYS A 18 3.02 -18.73 9.38
N PHE A 19 4.05 -18.04 8.94
CA PHE A 19 4.77 -17.07 9.76
C PHE A 19 3.84 -15.97 10.31
N LEU A 20 3.04 -15.34 9.45
CA LEU A 20 2.15 -14.26 9.87
C LEU A 20 1.00 -14.76 10.76
N SER A 21 0.47 -15.96 10.53
CA SER A 21 -0.56 -16.52 11.40
C SER A 21 -0.06 -16.77 12.84
N GLU A 22 1.23 -17.04 13.01
CA GLU A 22 1.86 -17.23 14.32
C GLU A 22 2.30 -15.91 14.97
N LYS A 23 2.83 -14.96 14.19
CA LYS A 23 3.48 -13.74 14.70
C LYS A 23 2.60 -12.49 14.64
N CYS A 24 1.65 -12.45 13.73
CA CYS A 24 0.78 -11.29 13.49
C CYS A 24 -0.70 -11.67 13.63
N THR A 25 -1.15 -11.95 14.84
CA THR A 25 -2.54 -12.24 15.13
C THR A 25 -3.35 -10.96 15.30
N THR A 26 -4.69 -11.04 15.27
CA THR A 26 -5.57 -9.91 15.59
C THR A 26 -5.32 -9.33 16.99
N LYS A 27 -4.80 -10.14 17.93
CA LYS A 27 -4.34 -9.65 19.24
C LYS A 27 -3.14 -8.70 19.13
N THR A 28 -2.23 -8.97 18.20
CA THR A 28 -1.09 -8.08 17.90
C THR A 28 -1.58 -6.75 17.33
N VAL A 29 -2.52 -6.80 16.39
CA VAL A 29 -3.15 -5.59 15.82
C VAL A 29 -3.87 -4.80 16.90
N ARG A 30 -4.68 -5.47 17.75
CA ARG A 30 -5.42 -4.84 18.86
C ARG A 30 -4.52 -4.09 19.83
N LYS A 31 -3.35 -4.65 20.19
CA LYS A 31 -2.39 -3.98 21.07
C LYS A 31 -1.92 -2.63 20.52
N LEU A 32 -1.80 -2.49 19.20
CA LEU A 32 -1.45 -1.20 18.58
C LEU A 32 -2.59 -0.20 18.63
N TYR A 33 -3.83 -0.66 18.47
CA TYR A 33 -5.01 0.20 18.63
C TYR A 33 -5.20 0.71 20.06
N GLU A 34 -4.78 -0.07 21.06
CA GLU A 34 -4.90 0.26 22.48
C GLU A 34 -3.64 0.92 23.05
N GLY A 35 -2.55 0.89 22.29
CA GLY A 35 -1.25 1.42 22.70
C GLY A 35 -0.92 2.78 22.08
N SER A 36 0.32 3.18 22.27
CA SER A 36 0.90 4.40 21.70
C SER A 36 1.87 4.14 20.54
N ALA A 37 2.18 2.87 20.26
CA ALA A 37 3.08 2.51 19.16
C ALA A 37 2.32 2.57 17.83
N SER A 38 2.95 3.11 16.80
CA SER A 38 2.39 3.26 15.46
C SER A 38 2.63 2.05 14.55
N TYR A 39 3.57 1.18 14.92
CA TYR A 39 3.83 -0.09 14.22
C TYR A 39 4.45 -1.12 15.18
N ASP A 40 4.46 -2.39 14.76
CA ASP A 40 5.11 -3.48 15.49
C ASP A 40 6.58 -3.61 15.06
N ALA A 41 7.49 -3.03 15.86
CA ALA A 41 8.94 -3.05 15.59
C ALA A 41 9.54 -4.47 15.66
N ALA A 42 8.98 -5.37 16.49
CA ALA A 42 9.45 -6.74 16.57
C ALA A 42 9.08 -7.52 15.31
N LEU A 43 7.86 -7.37 14.84
CA LEU A 43 7.39 -7.97 13.58
C LEU A 43 8.19 -7.39 12.39
N TRP A 44 8.44 -6.09 12.37
CA TRP A 44 9.26 -5.43 11.34
C TRP A 44 10.64 -6.07 11.21
N LYS A 45 11.33 -6.27 12.33
CA LYS A 45 12.63 -6.93 12.37
C LYS A 45 12.55 -8.37 11.86
N GLN A 46 11.56 -9.13 12.27
CA GLN A 46 11.38 -10.52 11.82
C GLN A 46 11.08 -10.59 10.31
N ILE A 47 10.29 -9.66 9.77
CA ILE A 47 10.05 -9.52 8.32
C ILE A 47 11.35 -9.22 7.56
N ALA A 48 12.23 -8.39 8.13
CA ALA A 48 13.55 -8.12 7.56
C ALA A 48 14.42 -9.39 7.56
N GLU A 49 14.44 -10.14 8.66
CA GLU A 49 15.17 -11.43 8.77
C GLU A 49 14.66 -12.47 7.75
N MET A 50 13.38 -12.42 7.36
CA MET A 50 12.81 -13.23 6.27
C MET A 50 13.18 -12.72 4.86
N GLY A 51 13.87 -11.58 4.76
CA GLY A 51 14.29 -10.99 3.47
C GLY A 51 13.19 -10.33 2.66
N TRP A 52 11.97 -10.20 3.18
CA TRP A 52 10.81 -9.73 2.38
C TRP A 52 10.94 -8.29 1.89
N MET A 53 11.66 -7.45 2.63
CA MET A 53 11.90 -6.06 2.22
C MET A 53 12.82 -5.95 1.01
N GLY A 54 13.72 -6.94 0.85
CA GLY A 54 14.67 -7.03 -0.25
C GLY A 54 14.16 -7.82 -1.46
N THR A 55 12.92 -8.36 -1.44
CA THR A 55 12.40 -9.30 -2.44
C THR A 55 12.62 -8.81 -3.89
N ALA A 56 12.24 -7.57 -4.19
CA ALA A 56 12.37 -6.98 -5.52
C ALA A 56 13.59 -6.06 -5.68
N ILE A 57 14.37 -5.84 -4.63
CA ILE A 57 15.62 -5.07 -4.71
C ILE A 57 16.69 -5.95 -5.37
N PRO A 58 17.41 -5.44 -6.40
CA PRO A 58 18.48 -6.18 -7.05
C PRO A 58 19.59 -6.61 -6.07
N GLU A 59 20.23 -7.76 -6.34
CA GLU A 59 21.30 -8.31 -5.51
C GLU A 59 22.50 -7.35 -5.37
N GLU A 60 22.82 -6.59 -6.43
CA GLU A 60 23.88 -5.58 -6.43
C GLU A 60 23.66 -4.46 -5.39
N PHE A 61 22.42 -4.28 -4.93
CA PHE A 61 22.02 -3.34 -3.88
C PHE A 61 21.63 -4.03 -2.57
N GLY A 62 22.02 -5.29 -2.38
CA GLY A 62 21.81 -6.04 -1.14
C GLY A 62 20.41 -6.65 -1.00
N GLY A 63 19.61 -6.70 -2.06
CA GLY A 63 18.33 -7.38 -2.09
C GLY A 63 18.43 -8.86 -2.50
N LEU A 64 17.27 -9.50 -2.68
CA LEU A 64 17.18 -10.90 -3.12
C LEU A 64 17.03 -11.05 -4.64
N GLY A 65 16.68 -10.01 -5.37
CA GLY A 65 16.49 -10.05 -6.82
C GLY A 65 15.41 -11.02 -7.32
N LEU A 66 14.51 -11.49 -6.45
CA LEU A 66 13.49 -12.48 -6.81
C LEU A 66 12.43 -11.92 -7.77
N GLY A 67 12.01 -10.67 -7.56
CA GLY A 67 11.11 -9.97 -8.46
C GLY A 67 9.77 -9.58 -7.85
N TYR A 68 8.86 -9.13 -8.74
CA TYR A 68 7.58 -8.56 -8.30
C TYR A 68 6.48 -9.59 -8.07
N LEU A 69 6.56 -10.76 -8.68
CA LEU A 69 5.56 -11.82 -8.45
C LEU A 69 5.64 -12.31 -7.01
N GLU A 70 6.84 -12.55 -6.52
CA GLU A 70 7.12 -12.94 -5.14
C GLU A 70 6.72 -11.84 -4.15
N LEU A 71 6.99 -10.57 -4.50
CA LEU A 71 6.55 -9.44 -3.69
C LEU A 71 5.02 -9.31 -3.63
N CYS A 72 4.30 -9.59 -4.73
CA CYS A 72 2.83 -9.64 -4.75
C CYS A 72 2.29 -10.72 -3.79
N VAL A 73 2.92 -11.88 -3.76
CA VAL A 73 2.56 -12.99 -2.86
C VAL A 73 2.73 -12.57 -1.40
N VAL A 74 3.86 -11.94 -1.06
CA VAL A 74 4.11 -11.39 0.29
C VAL A 74 3.08 -10.32 0.64
N ALA A 75 2.77 -9.41 -0.29
CA ALA A 75 1.79 -8.35 -0.09
C ALA A 75 0.39 -8.90 0.25
N GLU A 76 -0.06 -9.98 -0.42
CA GLU A 76 -1.34 -10.63 -0.13
C GLU A 76 -1.39 -11.13 1.31
N GLU A 77 -0.33 -11.79 1.79
CA GLU A 77 -0.29 -12.36 3.13
C GLU A 77 -0.16 -11.26 4.21
N LEU A 78 0.59 -10.17 3.94
CA LEU A 78 0.60 -8.99 4.82
C LEU A 78 -0.80 -8.36 4.97
N GLY A 79 -1.55 -8.29 3.87
CA GLY A 79 -2.94 -7.83 3.89
C GLY A 79 -3.89 -8.74 4.66
N ARG A 80 -3.75 -10.07 4.50
CA ARG A 80 -4.51 -11.07 5.27
C ARG A 80 -4.31 -10.92 6.76
N ALA A 81 -3.07 -10.70 7.19
CA ALA A 81 -2.70 -10.57 8.59
C ALA A 81 -2.95 -9.17 9.16
N LEU A 82 -3.38 -8.19 8.36
CA LEU A 82 -3.42 -6.77 8.74
C LEU A 82 -2.07 -6.28 9.29
N ALA A 83 -0.95 -6.76 8.74
CA ALA A 83 0.38 -6.52 9.29
C ALA A 83 0.62 -5.03 9.59
N PRO A 84 0.86 -4.70 10.86
CA PRO A 84 0.97 -3.30 11.30
C PRO A 84 2.43 -2.84 11.22
N VAL A 85 2.95 -2.78 10.00
CA VAL A 85 4.35 -2.42 9.71
C VAL A 85 4.43 -1.44 8.54
N PRO A 86 5.44 -0.56 8.48
CA PRO A 86 5.59 0.45 7.42
C PRO A 86 6.11 -0.15 6.09
N PHE A 87 5.56 -1.33 5.71
CA PHE A 87 6.05 -2.08 4.56
C PHE A 87 5.69 -1.39 3.23
N SER A 88 4.44 -0.94 3.08
CA SER A 88 4.01 -0.33 1.82
C SER A 88 4.66 1.03 1.55
N SER A 89 4.85 1.86 2.57
CA SER A 89 5.54 3.15 2.43
C SER A 89 7.01 2.96 2.07
N THR A 90 7.65 1.96 2.67
CA THR A 90 9.09 1.69 2.47
C THR A 90 9.34 0.91 1.19
N VAL A 91 8.63 -0.22 0.98
CA VAL A 91 8.93 -1.13 -0.13
C VAL A 91 8.19 -0.75 -1.41
N TYR A 92 6.85 -0.49 -1.34
CA TYR A 92 6.07 -0.23 -2.57
C TYR A 92 6.28 1.18 -3.12
N LEU A 93 6.68 2.14 -2.28
CA LEU A 93 6.77 3.54 -2.67
C LEU A 93 8.21 4.07 -2.63
N PHE A 94 8.85 4.07 -1.47
CA PHE A 94 10.18 4.67 -1.32
C PHE A 94 11.25 3.90 -2.10
N SER A 95 11.32 2.56 -1.95
CA SER A 95 12.27 1.73 -2.69
C SER A 95 12.04 1.83 -4.20
N GLU A 96 10.77 1.79 -4.65
CA GLU A 96 10.43 1.90 -6.06
C GLU A 96 10.84 3.25 -6.65
N ALA A 97 10.63 4.35 -5.92
CA ALA A 97 11.06 5.68 -6.38
C ALA A 97 12.59 5.79 -6.43
N LEU A 98 13.28 5.19 -5.46
CA LEU A 98 14.73 5.15 -5.43
C LEU A 98 15.32 4.31 -6.57
N LEU A 99 14.73 3.13 -6.85
CA LEU A 99 15.10 2.30 -7.99
C LEU A 99 14.86 3.00 -9.32
N ALA A 100 13.73 3.72 -9.44
CA ALA A 100 13.31 4.38 -10.69
C ALA A 100 14.12 5.63 -11.04
N ALA A 101 14.59 6.40 -10.05
CA ALA A 101 15.15 7.72 -10.26
C ALA A 101 16.42 8.04 -9.44
N GLY A 102 16.81 7.19 -8.50
CA GLY A 102 18.00 7.39 -7.67
C GLY A 102 19.29 7.24 -8.47
N THR A 103 20.32 8.01 -8.09
CA THR A 103 21.68 7.76 -8.56
C THR A 103 22.22 6.46 -7.96
N ASP A 104 23.26 5.89 -8.57
CA ASP A 104 23.90 4.67 -8.03
C ASP A 104 24.41 4.86 -6.61
N GLU A 105 24.90 6.06 -6.28
CA GLU A 105 25.32 6.41 -4.92
C GLU A 105 24.15 6.40 -3.93
N GLN A 106 23.01 6.97 -4.32
CA GLN A 106 21.81 6.97 -3.50
C GLN A 106 21.27 5.54 -3.30
N LYS A 107 21.24 4.74 -4.37
CA LYS A 107 20.82 3.33 -4.31
C LYS A 107 21.74 2.51 -3.41
N LYS A 108 23.07 2.57 -3.61
CA LYS A 108 24.06 1.86 -2.79
C LYS A 108 24.04 2.27 -1.32
N ARG A 109 23.69 3.51 -1.03
CA ARG A 109 23.61 4.03 0.34
C ARG A 109 22.35 3.58 1.07
N LEU A 110 21.20 3.50 0.39
CA LEU A 110 19.90 3.35 1.04
C LEU A 110 19.25 2.00 0.84
N LEU A 111 19.34 1.38 -0.35
CA LEU A 111 18.67 0.10 -0.63
C LEU A 111 19.13 -1.05 0.28
N PRO A 112 20.43 -1.21 0.60
CA PRO A 112 20.86 -2.25 1.54
C PRO A 112 20.24 -2.08 2.93
N LYS A 113 20.10 -0.84 3.41
CA LYS A 113 19.48 -0.54 4.70
C LYS A 113 17.98 -0.81 4.72
N ILE A 114 17.32 -0.66 3.57
CA ILE A 114 15.92 -1.04 3.42
C ILE A 114 15.79 -2.55 3.45
N ALA A 115 16.62 -3.28 2.69
CA ALA A 115 16.59 -4.74 2.64
C ALA A 115 16.84 -5.37 4.01
N SER A 116 17.72 -4.77 4.83
CA SER A 116 18.00 -5.20 6.23
C SER A 116 16.97 -4.73 7.25
N GLY A 117 16.01 -3.85 6.86
CA GLY A 117 15.04 -3.26 7.78
C GLY A 117 15.57 -2.15 8.70
N GLU A 118 16.82 -1.73 8.51
CA GLU A 118 17.43 -0.63 9.27
C GLU A 118 16.83 0.73 8.93
N LEU A 119 16.24 0.88 7.73
CA LEU A 119 15.69 2.13 7.23
C LEU A 119 14.22 2.00 6.90
N ILE A 120 13.43 2.91 7.42
CA ILE A 120 12.04 3.13 7.04
C ILE A 120 11.97 4.34 6.11
N GLY A 121 11.38 4.16 4.93
CA GLY A 121 11.20 5.23 3.96
C GLY A 121 9.73 5.56 3.72
N THR A 122 9.44 6.79 3.29
CA THR A 122 8.09 7.19 2.88
C THR A 122 8.09 8.03 1.60
N PHE A 123 6.92 8.14 0.97
CA PHE A 123 6.72 8.92 -0.25
C PHE A 123 5.67 10.02 -0.02
N ALA A 124 6.13 11.27 0.00
CA ALA A 124 5.32 12.43 0.34
C ALA A 124 4.92 13.23 -0.91
N ARG A 125 3.66 13.10 -1.35
CA ARG A 125 3.14 13.80 -2.54
C ARG A 125 2.02 14.78 -2.24
N SER A 126 1.12 14.45 -1.32
CA SER A 126 -0.09 15.25 -1.01
C SER A 126 0.23 16.48 -0.16
N GLU A 127 -0.50 17.56 -0.39
CA GLU A 127 -0.37 18.83 0.37
C GLU A 127 -1.70 19.28 0.99
N ALA A 128 -2.78 18.61 0.61
CA ALA A 128 -4.13 18.85 1.11
C ALA A 128 -5.01 17.64 0.81
N ALA A 129 -6.25 17.67 1.29
CA ALA A 129 -7.27 16.71 0.91
C ALA A 129 -7.61 16.81 -0.59
N GLY A 130 -7.95 15.69 -1.20
CA GLY A 130 -8.38 15.60 -2.59
C GLY A 130 -7.34 15.03 -3.54
N ALA A 131 -7.58 15.21 -4.85
CA ALA A 131 -6.70 14.70 -5.89
C ALA A 131 -5.41 15.52 -5.98
N VAL A 132 -4.27 14.81 -6.04
CA VAL A 132 -2.98 15.44 -6.32
C VAL A 132 -2.86 15.64 -7.82
N THR A 133 -2.59 16.89 -8.22
CA THR A 133 -2.37 17.28 -9.63
C THR A 133 -1.08 18.09 -9.74
N PRO A 134 -0.45 18.15 -10.91
CA PRO A 134 0.77 18.95 -11.08
C PRO A 134 0.58 20.41 -10.65
N LYS A 135 -0.59 20.98 -10.88
CA LYS A 135 -0.90 22.39 -10.59
C LYS A 135 -1.03 22.71 -9.09
N ASN A 136 -1.35 21.72 -8.26
CA ASN A 136 -1.53 21.95 -6.82
C ASN A 136 -0.34 21.58 -5.94
N ILE A 137 0.77 21.16 -6.54
CA ILE A 137 2.05 20.97 -5.82
C ILE A 137 2.73 22.34 -5.63
N ARG A 138 2.90 22.73 -4.37
CA ARG A 138 3.48 24.04 -3.95
C ARG A 138 4.78 23.90 -3.16
N THR A 139 5.03 22.77 -2.50
CA THR A 139 6.29 22.49 -1.82
C THR A 139 7.45 22.74 -2.78
N ALA A 140 8.33 23.70 -2.46
CA ALA A 140 9.40 24.13 -3.34
C ALA A 140 10.69 23.36 -3.04
N PHE A 141 11.42 22.97 -4.09
CA PHE A 141 12.75 22.42 -4.01
C PHE A 141 13.69 23.25 -4.87
N LYS A 142 14.52 24.10 -4.25
CA LYS A 142 15.45 25.01 -4.95
C LYS A 142 16.82 25.01 -4.22
N GLY A 143 17.91 24.90 -4.99
CA GLY A 143 19.27 24.97 -4.45
C GLY A 143 19.57 23.94 -3.34
N GLY A 144 19.05 22.72 -3.45
CA GLY A 144 19.21 21.68 -2.42
C GLY A 144 18.41 21.93 -1.13
N LYS A 145 17.43 22.83 -1.17
CA LYS A 145 16.55 23.17 -0.03
C LYS A 145 15.10 22.90 -0.35
N LEU A 146 14.40 22.28 0.61
CA LEU A 146 13.00 21.94 0.54
C LEU A 146 12.21 22.85 1.51
N SER A 147 11.13 23.47 1.00
CA SER A 147 10.24 24.34 1.81
C SER A 147 8.78 24.10 1.43
N GLY A 148 7.94 23.85 2.42
CA GLY A 148 6.51 23.60 2.25
C GLY A 148 5.99 22.55 3.21
N THR A 149 4.77 22.05 2.95
CA THR A 149 4.11 21.08 3.84
C THR A 149 3.56 19.92 3.01
N LYS A 150 3.76 18.70 3.51
CA LYS A 150 3.16 17.47 2.99
C LYS A 150 2.20 16.85 4.00
N THR A 151 0.99 16.55 3.55
CA THR A 151 -0.07 16.00 4.39
C THR A 151 -1.19 15.35 3.53
N PRO A 152 -1.71 14.16 3.87
CA PRO A 152 -1.12 13.21 4.81
C PRO A 152 0.07 12.47 4.21
N VAL A 153 1.03 12.07 5.04
CA VAL A 153 2.17 11.23 4.66
C VAL A 153 2.09 9.93 5.46
N THR A 154 1.91 8.81 4.78
CA THR A 154 1.83 7.49 5.42
C THR A 154 3.16 7.14 6.08
N ASP A 155 3.11 6.63 7.31
CA ASP A 155 4.27 6.26 8.15
C ASP A 155 5.30 7.41 8.30
N GLY A 156 4.85 8.67 8.18
CA GLY A 156 5.73 9.83 8.19
C GLY A 156 6.36 10.14 9.57
N MET A 157 5.81 9.61 10.65
CA MET A 157 6.41 9.72 12.00
C MET A 157 7.57 8.75 12.19
N GLU A 158 7.49 7.57 11.59
CA GLU A 158 8.40 6.44 11.74
C GLU A 158 9.54 6.50 10.73
N ALA A 159 9.30 7.13 9.57
CA ALA A 159 10.25 7.18 8.47
C ALA A 159 11.54 7.95 8.83
N ASP A 160 12.67 7.39 8.38
CA ASP A 160 13.98 8.02 8.44
C ASP A 160 14.18 9.00 7.28
N TYR A 161 13.70 8.60 6.08
CA TYR A 161 13.81 9.38 4.85
C TYR A 161 12.45 9.52 4.16
N ALA A 162 12.27 10.64 3.48
CA ALA A 162 11.15 10.82 2.56
C ALA A 162 11.63 11.14 1.14
N ILE A 163 10.95 10.57 0.15
CA ILE A 163 10.99 11.08 -1.22
C ILE A 163 9.79 11.99 -1.39
N VAL A 164 10.05 13.25 -1.73
CA VAL A 164 9.06 14.33 -1.77
C VAL A 164 8.85 14.79 -3.21
N LEU A 165 7.61 14.77 -3.69
CA LEU A 165 7.25 15.39 -4.95
C LEU A 165 7.17 16.91 -4.74
N ALA A 166 8.05 17.67 -5.39
CA ALA A 166 8.22 19.09 -5.14
C ALA A 166 8.31 19.89 -6.45
N ARG A 167 8.14 21.19 -6.35
CA ARG A 167 8.27 22.15 -7.43
C ARG A 167 9.69 22.69 -7.48
N GLY A 168 10.40 22.37 -8.58
CA GLY A 168 11.78 22.78 -8.82
C GLY A 168 11.92 24.01 -9.72
N SER A 169 10.84 24.43 -10.43
CA SER A 169 10.84 25.61 -11.30
C SER A 169 9.51 26.35 -11.27
N GLU A 170 9.43 27.50 -11.97
CA GLU A 170 8.20 28.33 -12.05
C GLU A 170 7.12 27.72 -12.99
N ASP A 171 7.44 26.67 -13.76
CA ASP A 171 6.44 25.97 -14.57
C ASP A 171 5.38 25.34 -13.67
N ALA A 172 4.11 25.72 -13.88
CA ALA A 172 2.97 25.25 -13.10
C ALA A 172 2.53 23.82 -13.46
N GLY A 173 3.00 23.27 -14.56
CA GLY A 173 2.70 21.92 -15.05
C GLY A 173 3.67 20.85 -14.52
N GLU A 174 3.70 19.74 -15.23
CA GLU A 174 4.54 18.58 -14.90
C GLU A 174 6.02 18.89 -15.02
N ARG A 175 6.39 19.72 -16.01
CA ARG A 175 7.80 20.11 -16.27
C ARG A 175 8.43 20.87 -15.12
N GLY A 176 7.62 21.47 -14.24
CA GLY A 176 8.10 22.14 -13.03
C GLY A 176 8.35 21.20 -11.86
N LEU A 177 8.04 19.91 -11.97
CA LEU A 177 8.11 18.98 -10.86
C LEU A 177 9.38 18.13 -10.84
N GLN A 178 9.88 17.88 -9.63
CA GLN A 178 11.04 17.07 -9.35
C GLN A 178 10.79 16.25 -8.08
N LEU A 179 11.49 15.12 -7.94
CA LEU A 179 11.57 14.42 -6.67
C LEU A 179 12.77 14.91 -5.86
N ALA A 180 12.60 14.99 -4.55
CA ALA A 180 13.65 15.35 -3.61
C ALA A 180 13.74 14.28 -2.50
N LEU A 181 14.94 13.81 -2.20
CA LEU A 181 15.25 12.91 -1.11
C LEU A 181 15.67 13.73 0.11
N VAL A 182 14.99 13.55 1.24
CA VAL A 182 15.22 14.31 2.47
C VAL A 182 15.36 13.38 3.67
N ASP A 183 16.36 13.65 4.51
CA ASP A 183 16.52 13.05 5.83
C ASP A 183 15.51 13.71 6.80
N LEU A 184 14.59 12.93 7.34
CA LEU A 184 13.53 13.43 8.22
C LEU A 184 14.01 13.74 9.65
N LYS A 185 15.26 13.41 9.99
CA LYS A 185 15.93 13.81 11.24
C LYS A 185 16.74 15.10 11.06
N GLY A 186 16.82 15.61 9.83
CA GLY A 186 17.58 16.81 9.49
C GLY A 186 16.97 18.10 10.04
N ALA A 187 17.81 19.14 10.11
CA ALA A 187 17.35 20.48 10.49
C ALA A 187 16.32 21.02 9.49
N GLY A 188 15.32 21.76 9.99
CA GLY A 188 14.24 22.32 9.19
C GLY A 188 13.09 21.34 8.90
N VAL A 189 13.10 20.14 9.48
CA VAL A 189 12.01 19.18 9.39
C VAL A 189 11.21 19.16 10.68
N LYS A 190 9.89 19.35 10.58
CA LYS A 190 8.95 19.18 11.70
C LYS A 190 7.88 18.18 11.32
N ARG A 191 7.55 17.27 12.22
CA ARG A 191 6.56 16.21 12.02
C ARG A 191 5.49 16.27 13.09
N ARG A 192 4.26 16.01 12.69
CA ARG A 192 3.10 15.91 13.59
C ARG A 192 2.24 14.74 13.17
N ALA A 193 1.98 13.84 14.11
CA ALA A 193 1.06 12.72 13.86
C ALA A 193 -0.35 13.23 13.54
N LEU A 194 -1.02 12.55 12.65
CA LEU A 194 -2.42 12.76 12.31
C LEU A 194 -3.26 11.62 12.87
N ASP A 195 -4.44 11.96 13.40
CA ASP A 195 -5.41 10.97 13.82
C ASP A 195 -5.84 10.12 12.62
N SER A 196 -5.83 8.82 12.77
CA SER A 196 -6.19 7.85 11.74
C SER A 196 -7.30 6.93 12.22
N LEU A 197 -8.18 6.55 11.29
CA LEU A 197 -9.17 5.51 11.53
C LEU A 197 -8.51 4.15 11.81
N ASP A 198 -7.36 3.89 11.15
CA ASP A 198 -6.51 2.73 11.37
C ASP A 198 -5.16 3.18 11.94
N PRO A 199 -5.00 3.25 13.28
CA PRO A 199 -3.76 3.68 13.90
C PRO A 199 -2.60 2.70 13.70
N SER A 200 -2.86 1.47 13.24
CA SER A 200 -1.80 0.50 12.91
C SER A 200 -1.10 0.78 11.57
N ARG A 201 -1.51 1.86 10.89
CA ARG A 201 -0.86 2.47 9.72
C ARG A 201 -0.91 3.99 9.89
N GLY A 202 0.07 4.51 10.59
CA GLY A 202 0.15 5.92 10.95
C GLY A 202 0.23 6.86 9.75
N SER A 203 -0.16 8.11 9.99
CA SER A 203 0.02 9.21 9.03
C SER A 203 0.53 10.43 9.73
N ALA A 204 1.26 11.28 9.02
CA ALA A 204 1.81 12.51 9.57
C ALA A 204 1.60 13.70 8.61
N GLU A 205 1.64 14.89 9.20
CA GLU A 205 1.98 16.12 8.52
C GLU A 205 3.46 16.38 8.68
N ILE A 206 4.14 16.71 7.58
CA ILE A 206 5.57 17.03 7.57
C ILE A 206 5.75 18.44 7.01
N VAL A 207 6.34 19.31 7.80
CA VAL A 207 6.68 20.68 7.42
C VAL A 207 8.17 20.77 7.17
N PHE A 208 8.54 21.29 6.02
CA PHE A 208 9.92 21.58 5.62
C PHE A 208 10.16 23.08 5.64
N ASP A 209 11.14 23.53 6.41
CA ASP A 209 11.59 24.92 6.51
C ASP A 209 13.06 25.00 6.13
N ASN A 210 13.32 25.22 4.84
CA ASN A 210 14.66 25.18 4.25
C ASN A 210 15.44 23.89 4.60
N ALA A 211 14.74 22.75 4.69
CA ALA A 211 15.36 21.47 4.97
C ALA A 211 16.32 21.07 3.85
N SER A 212 17.50 20.56 4.19
CA SER A 212 18.46 20.05 3.20
C SER A 212 17.91 18.81 2.54
N ALA A 213 17.94 18.77 1.20
CA ALA A 213 17.47 17.64 0.41
C ALA A 213 18.35 17.44 -0.81
N GLU A 214 18.40 16.21 -1.29
CA GLU A 214 19.10 15.83 -2.52
C GLU A 214 18.08 15.72 -3.67
N ALA A 215 18.47 16.11 -4.86
CA ALA A 215 17.67 15.83 -6.06
C ALA A 215 17.59 14.31 -6.28
N LEU A 216 16.40 13.82 -6.58
CA LEU A 216 16.17 12.45 -7.03
C LEU A 216 15.61 12.50 -8.45
N GLY A 217 16.38 11.99 -9.42
CA GLY A 217 16.08 12.18 -10.84
C GLY A 217 16.24 13.63 -11.32
N LYS A 218 15.71 13.94 -12.51
CA LYS A 218 15.87 15.24 -13.17
C LYS A 218 14.65 16.13 -12.97
N LEU A 219 14.87 17.44 -13.04
CA LEU A 219 13.77 18.42 -13.14
C LEU A 219 12.91 18.12 -14.37
N GLY A 220 11.61 18.14 -14.20
CA GLY A 220 10.62 17.82 -15.23
C GLY A 220 10.21 16.34 -15.28
N GLU A 221 10.94 15.44 -14.63
CA GLU A 221 10.61 14.00 -14.58
C GLU A 221 9.82 13.60 -13.32
N GLY A 222 9.70 14.51 -12.33
CA GLY A 222 9.13 14.20 -11.03
C GLY A 222 7.72 13.63 -11.10
N TRP A 223 6.85 14.15 -11.98
CA TRP A 223 5.48 13.66 -12.14
C TRP A 223 5.43 12.28 -12.81
N SER A 224 6.15 12.08 -13.89
CA SER A 224 6.16 10.81 -14.62
C SER A 224 6.75 9.67 -13.77
N VAL A 225 7.80 9.94 -13.00
CA VAL A 225 8.38 8.97 -12.05
C VAL A 225 7.38 8.67 -10.95
N ALA A 226 6.78 9.70 -10.32
CA ALA A 226 5.76 9.50 -9.28
C ALA A 226 4.56 8.68 -9.79
N SER A 227 4.08 8.94 -11.00
CA SER A 227 2.98 8.20 -11.62
C SER A 227 3.33 6.72 -11.80
N ARG A 228 4.52 6.42 -12.31
CA ARG A 228 5.01 5.05 -12.46
C ARG A 228 5.12 4.31 -11.12
N VAL A 229 5.68 4.96 -10.10
CA VAL A 229 5.78 4.41 -8.75
C VAL A 229 4.40 4.09 -8.19
N LEU A 230 3.43 4.99 -8.40
CA LEU A 230 2.05 4.76 -7.94
C LEU A 230 1.38 3.60 -8.68
N ASP A 231 1.63 3.40 -9.97
CA ASP A 231 1.08 2.26 -10.71
C ASP A 231 1.61 0.93 -10.15
N ARG A 232 2.90 0.86 -9.90
CA ARG A 232 3.53 -0.32 -9.29
C ARG A 232 2.98 -0.58 -7.88
N ALA A 233 2.93 0.46 -7.04
CA ALA A 233 2.38 0.39 -5.70
C ALA A 233 0.88 0.03 -5.69
N ALA A 234 0.11 0.44 -6.71
CA ALA A 234 -1.31 0.12 -6.82
C ALA A 234 -1.56 -1.39 -6.96
N ILE A 235 -0.72 -2.09 -7.73
CA ILE A 235 -0.80 -3.55 -7.89
C ILE A 235 -0.47 -4.25 -6.57
N LEU A 236 0.63 -3.87 -5.91
CA LEU A 236 1.02 -4.45 -4.62
C LEU A 236 -0.05 -4.20 -3.54
N THR A 237 -0.60 -2.98 -3.50
CA THR A 237 -1.71 -2.64 -2.60
C THR A 237 -2.99 -3.41 -2.95
N ALA A 238 -3.25 -3.71 -4.23
CA ALA A 238 -4.39 -4.54 -4.63
C ALA A 238 -4.26 -5.96 -4.07
N PHE A 239 -3.06 -6.54 -4.02
CA PHE A 239 -2.82 -7.83 -3.36
C PHE A 239 -3.07 -7.77 -1.85
N GLU A 240 -2.61 -6.72 -1.14
CA GLU A 240 -2.99 -6.53 0.28
C GLU A 240 -4.51 -6.49 0.46
N GLN A 241 -5.22 -5.79 -0.43
CA GLN A 241 -6.67 -5.66 -0.36
C GLN A 241 -7.38 -6.99 -0.64
N VAL A 242 -6.92 -7.77 -1.62
CA VAL A 242 -7.45 -9.11 -1.92
C VAL A 242 -7.24 -10.03 -0.71
N GLY A 243 -6.05 -10.03 -0.11
CA GLY A 243 -5.77 -10.79 1.10
C GLY A 243 -6.72 -10.46 2.26
N GLY A 244 -6.94 -9.17 2.52
CA GLY A 244 -7.88 -8.71 3.55
C GLY A 244 -9.35 -9.05 3.24
N ALA A 245 -9.76 -8.93 1.98
CA ALA A 245 -11.11 -9.26 1.54
C ALA A 245 -11.44 -10.76 1.71
N ASP A 246 -10.47 -11.63 1.43
CA ASP A 246 -10.62 -13.07 1.65
C ASP A 246 -10.84 -13.43 3.12
N VAL A 247 -10.10 -12.78 4.02
CA VAL A 247 -10.31 -13.02 5.45
C VAL A 247 -11.69 -12.53 5.89
N CYS A 248 -12.16 -11.40 5.36
CA CYS A 248 -13.53 -10.94 5.62
C CYS A 248 -14.59 -11.97 5.20
N LEU A 249 -14.43 -12.55 4.02
CA LEU A 249 -15.33 -13.62 3.55
C LEU A 249 -15.27 -14.85 4.45
N ALA A 250 -14.06 -15.30 4.81
CA ALA A 250 -13.87 -16.45 5.70
C ALA A 250 -14.53 -16.22 7.07
N MET A 251 -14.27 -15.08 7.72
CA MET A 251 -14.87 -14.71 9.00
C MET A 251 -16.40 -14.68 8.93
N ALA A 252 -16.96 -14.02 7.90
CA ALA A 252 -18.41 -13.93 7.71
C ALA A 252 -19.05 -15.31 7.52
N LYS A 253 -18.41 -16.18 6.70
CA LYS A 253 -18.86 -17.55 6.45
C LYS A 253 -18.83 -18.38 7.75
N ASP A 254 -17.70 -18.37 8.46
CA ASP A 254 -17.53 -19.19 9.68
C ASP A 254 -18.50 -18.76 10.78
N TYR A 255 -18.70 -17.44 10.96
CA TYR A 255 -19.72 -16.94 11.88
C TYR A 255 -21.12 -17.35 11.44
N ALA A 256 -21.45 -17.22 10.15
CA ALA A 256 -22.77 -17.60 9.65
C ALA A 256 -23.08 -19.09 9.80
N MET A 257 -22.09 -19.96 9.74
CA MET A 257 -22.22 -21.41 9.93
C MET A 257 -22.47 -21.78 11.41
N THR A 258 -21.97 -20.98 12.34
CA THR A 258 -22.03 -21.27 13.77
C THR A 258 -23.11 -20.50 14.53
N ARG A 259 -23.54 -19.35 14.01
CA ARG A 259 -24.58 -18.51 14.63
C ARG A 259 -25.97 -19.00 14.28
N TYR A 260 -26.78 -19.28 15.28
CA TYR A 260 -28.18 -19.69 15.11
C TYR A 260 -29.15 -18.52 15.28
N ALA A 261 -30.15 -18.44 14.44
CA ALA A 261 -31.32 -17.59 14.55
C ALA A 261 -32.55 -18.34 13.97
N PHE A 262 -33.70 -18.18 14.59
CA PHE A 262 -34.93 -18.88 14.19
C PHE A 262 -34.75 -20.41 14.05
N GLY A 263 -34.02 -21.01 15.01
CA GLY A 263 -33.83 -22.47 15.09
C GLY A 263 -32.85 -23.11 14.14
N ARG A 264 -32.07 -22.33 13.33
CA ARG A 264 -31.12 -22.85 12.37
C ARG A 264 -29.91 -21.90 12.17
N PRO A 265 -28.77 -22.38 11.62
CA PRO A 265 -27.63 -21.51 11.31
C PRO A 265 -28.05 -20.38 10.36
N ILE A 266 -27.55 -19.16 10.57
CA ILE A 266 -27.89 -18.03 9.68
C ILE A 266 -27.39 -18.22 8.27
N ALA A 267 -26.36 -19.04 8.05
CA ALA A 267 -25.91 -19.45 6.72
C ALA A 267 -26.99 -20.17 5.88
N SER A 268 -28.05 -20.70 6.53
CA SER A 268 -29.15 -21.37 5.81
C SER A 268 -30.10 -20.38 5.12
N PHE A 269 -30.08 -19.09 5.50
CA PHE A 269 -30.94 -18.07 4.92
C PHE A 269 -30.37 -17.54 3.61
N GLN A 270 -31.23 -17.42 2.59
CA GLN A 270 -30.81 -16.97 1.25
C GLN A 270 -30.16 -15.58 1.27
N ALA A 271 -30.68 -14.64 2.07
CA ALA A 271 -30.15 -13.30 2.20
C ALA A 271 -28.66 -13.30 2.63
N ILE A 272 -28.26 -14.23 3.52
CA ILE A 272 -26.86 -14.39 3.93
C ILE A 272 -26.03 -15.09 2.85
N LYS A 273 -26.58 -16.18 2.26
CA LYS A 273 -25.90 -16.91 1.16
C LYS A 273 -25.55 -16.00 -0.02
N HIS A 274 -26.50 -15.17 -0.45
CA HIS A 274 -26.28 -14.24 -1.58
C HIS A 274 -25.17 -13.23 -1.26
N LYS A 275 -25.17 -12.65 -0.06
CA LYS A 275 -24.09 -11.75 0.37
C LYS A 275 -22.73 -12.42 0.36
N LEU A 276 -22.61 -13.64 0.88
CA LEU A 276 -21.35 -14.40 0.85
C LEU A 276 -20.95 -14.75 -0.60
N ALA A 277 -21.90 -15.06 -1.48
CA ALA A 277 -21.64 -15.29 -2.89
C ALA A 277 -21.14 -14.01 -3.59
N ASP A 278 -21.76 -12.85 -3.33
CA ASP A 278 -21.34 -11.56 -3.88
C ASP A 278 -19.93 -11.16 -3.39
N MET A 279 -19.63 -11.43 -2.09
CA MET A 279 -18.26 -11.23 -1.57
C MET A 279 -17.26 -12.13 -2.31
N TYR A 280 -17.58 -13.40 -2.51
CA TYR A 280 -16.72 -14.34 -3.23
C TYR A 280 -16.47 -13.90 -4.68
N ILE A 281 -17.54 -13.56 -5.42
CA ILE A 281 -17.44 -13.09 -6.81
C ILE A 281 -16.58 -11.83 -6.89
N GLY A 282 -16.82 -10.85 -6.00
CA GLY A 282 -16.04 -9.62 -5.96
C GLY A 282 -14.56 -9.86 -5.68
N ASN A 283 -14.24 -10.77 -4.76
CA ASN A 283 -12.86 -11.12 -4.41
C ASN A 283 -12.16 -11.82 -5.60
N GLU A 284 -12.82 -12.75 -6.29
CA GLU A 284 -12.24 -13.47 -7.44
C GLU A 284 -12.01 -12.54 -8.64
N LEU A 285 -12.93 -11.62 -8.92
CA LEU A 285 -12.74 -10.60 -9.94
C LEU A 285 -11.56 -9.67 -9.60
N ALA A 286 -11.45 -9.26 -8.34
CA ALA A 286 -10.33 -8.43 -7.87
C ALA A 286 -9.00 -9.19 -7.97
N ARG A 287 -8.98 -10.47 -7.61
CA ARG A 287 -7.82 -11.36 -7.74
C ARG A 287 -7.37 -11.49 -9.19
N SER A 288 -8.31 -11.70 -10.11
CA SER A 288 -8.01 -11.81 -11.54
C SER A 288 -7.37 -10.54 -12.09
N ASN A 289 -7.89 -9.36 -11.73
CA ASN A 289 -7.30 -8.08 -12.11
C ASN A 289 -5.92 -7.85 -11.43
N ALA A 290 -5.75 -8.28 -10.18
CA ALA A 290 -4.47 -8.19 -9.48
C ALA A 290 -3.41 -9.09 -10.13
N TYR A 291 -3.76 -10.30 -10.58
CA TYR A 291 -2.86 -11.21 -11.30
C TYR A 291 -2.46 -10.66 -12.67
N TYR A 292 -3.39 -10.07 -13.41
CA TYR A 292 -3.06 -9.34 -14.64
C TYR A 292 -2.10 -8.18 -14.35
N GLY A 293 -2.34 -7.44 -13.26
CA GLY A 293 -1.44 -6.41 -12.77
C GLY A 293 -0.04 -6.95 -12.41
N ALA A 294 0.04 -8.08 -11.71
CA ALA A 294 1.31 -8.71 -11.34
C ALA A 294 2.13 -9.13 -12.58
N TRP A 295 1.47 -9.69 -13.60
CA TRP A 295 2.11 -9.97 -14.87
C TRP A 295 2.65 -8.71 -15.54
N ALA A 296 1.83 -7.67 -15.65
CA ALA A 296 2.23 -6.40 -16.26
C ALA A 296 3.38 -5.73 -15.50
N LEU A 297 3.38 -5.85 -14.16
CA LEU A 297 4.43 -5.33 -13.29
C LEU A 297 5.75 -6.11 -13.46
N SER A 298 5.69 -7.43 -13.47
CA SER A 298 6.88 -8.29 -13.56
C SER A 298 7.57 -8.22 -14.94
N THR A 299 6.80 -8.00 -16.00
CA THR A 299 7.30 -7.88 -17.37
C THR A 299 7.57 -6.43 -17.80
N ASN A 300 7.27 -5.46 -16.93
CA ASN A 300 7.27 -4.03 -17.24
C ASN A 300 6.50 -3.73 -18.55
N ALA A 301 5.32 -4.37 -18.69
CA ALA A 301 4.50 -4.30 -19.89
C ALA A 301 4.01 -2.86 -20.17
N ARG A 302 3.75 -2.56 -21.44
CA ARG A 302 3.17 -1.27 -21.86
C ARG A 302 1.81 -1.01 -21.19
N GLU A 303 1.06 -2.07 -20.94
CA GLU A 303 -0.27 -2.07 -20.33
C GLU A 303 -0.25 -1.84 -18.80
N LEU A 304 0.92 -1.69 -18.19
CA LEU A 304 1.06 -1.52 -16.74
C LEU A 304 0.14 -0.43 -16.16
N PRO A 305 -0.01 0.78 -16.73
CA PRO A 305 -0.92 1.80 -16.18
C PRO A 305 -2.39 1.36 -16.19
N LEU A 306 -2.84 0.68 -17.26
CA LEU A 306 -4.18 0.13 -17.38
C LEU A 306 -4.42 -0.97 -16.35
N ALA A 307 -3.51 -1.94 -16.29
CA ALA A 307 -3.58 -3.08 -15.37
C ALA A 307 -3.56 -2.62 -13.90
N ALA A 308 -2.74 -1.63 -13.57
CA ALA A 308 -2.67 -1.02 -12.24
C ALA A 308 -3.99 -0.35 -11.85
N ALA A 309 -4.60 0.40 -12.77
CA ALA A 309 -5.87 1.05 -12.51
C ALA A 309 -7.01 0.02 -12.34
N ALA A 310 -7.06 -1.02 -13.17
CA ALA A 310 -8.03 -2.11 -13.08
C ALA A 310 -7.90 -2.88 -11.75
N ALA A 311 -6.68 -3.29 -11.39
CA ALA A 311 -6.39 -3.97 -10.13
C ALA A 311 -6.78 -3.11 -8.92
N ARG A 312 -6.40 -1.83 -8.94
CA ARG A 312 -6.67 -0.90 -7.84
C ARG A 312 -8.17 -0.65 -7.65
N VAL A 313 -8.91 -0.43 -8.72
CA VAL A 313 -10.37 -0.18 -8.68
C VAL A 313 -11.10 -1.41 -8.15
N SER A 314 -10.85 -2.58 -8.73
CA SER A 314 -11.53 -3.83 -8.37
C SER A 314 -11.20 -4.28 -6.94
N ALA A 315 -9.93 -4.26 -6.52
CA ALA A 315 -9.53 -4.67 -5.18
C ALA A 315 -10.05 -3.72 -4.09
N THR A 316 -10.08 -2.40 -4.36
CA THR A 316 -10.67 -1.44 -3.43
C THR A 316 -12.18 -1.69 -3.25
N GLN A 317 -12.91 -1.97 -4.32
CA GLN A 317 -14.34 -2.27 -4.25
C GLN A 317 -14.61 -3.58 -3.52
N ALA A 318 -13.85 -4.63 -3.83
CA ALA A 318 -14.00 -5.94 -3.21
C ALA A 318 -13.73 -5.87 -1.70
N PHE A 319 -12.65 -5.23 -1.26
CA PHE A 319 -12.31 -5.16 0.15
C PHE A 319 -13.28 -4.24 0.93
N ASP A 320 -13.71 -3.12 0.33
CA ASP A 320 -14.73 -2.26 0.92
C ASP A 320 -16.05 -3.02 1.13
N TYR A 321 -16.53 -3.73 0.11
CA TYR A 321 -17.73 -4.53 0.19
C TYR A 321 -17.59 -5.69 1.18
N ALA A 322 -16.54 -6.49 1.05
CA ALA A 322 -16.31 -7.65 1.91
C ALA A 322 -16.18 -7.27 3.40
N SER A 323 -15.50 -6.17 3.72
CA SER A 323 -15.35 -5.73 5.11
C SER A 323 -16.66 -5.23 5.72
N LYS A 324 -17.52 -4.56 4.93
CA LYS A 324 -18.86 -4.14 5.36
C LYS A 324 -19.78 -5.35 5.60
N GLU A 325 -19.84 -6.25 4.62
CA GLU A 325 -20.72 -7.42 4.72
C GLU A 325 -20.25 -8.40 5.80
N ASN A 326 -18.94 -8.49 6.06
CA ASN A 326 -18.41 -9.21 7.23
C ASN A 326 -18.96 -8.62 8.53
N THR A 327 -18.87 -7.30 8.72
CA THR A 327 -19.43 -6.61 9.89
C THR A 327 -20.94 -6.83 9.98
N GLN A 328 -21.66 -6.71 8.87
CA GLN A 328 -23.11 -6.90 8.79
C GLN A 328 -23.53 -8.35 9.13
N ALA A 329 -22.77 -9.35 8.65
CA ALA A 329 -23.04 -10.76 8.94
C ALA A 329 -22.92 -11.09 10.44
N HIS A 330 -21.98 -10.44 11.13
CA HIS A 330 -21.84 -10.56 12.58
C HIS A 330 -22.96 -9.85 13.37
N GLY A 331 -23.75 -8.99 12.73
CA GLY A 331 -24.82 -8.26 13.40
C GLY A 331 -24.30 -7.32 14.50
N GLY A 332 -25.03 -7.24 15.63
CA GLY A 332 -24.67 -6.32 16.73
C GLY A 332 -23.24 -6.49 17.24
N ILE A 333 -22.75 -7.73 17.36
CA ILE A 333 -21.38 -8.00 17.83
C ILE A 333 -20.32 -7.44 16.86
N GLY A 334 -20.61 -7.41 15.56
CA GLY A 334 -19.70 -6.88 14.54
C GLY A 334 -19.36 -5.38 14.70
N PHE A 335 -20.19 -4.65 15.45
CA PHE A 335 -19.98 -3.23 15.78
C PHE A 335 -19.33 -3.02 17.15
N THR A 336 -19.08 -4.08 17.90
CA THR A 336 -18.44 -3.99 19.21
C THR A 336 -16.92 -4.05 19.11
N TRP A 337 -16.24 -3.60 20.17
CA TRP A 337 -14.78 -3.64 20.23
C TRP A 337 -14.23 -5.08 20.33
N GLU A 338 -15.01 -6.02 20.84
CA GLU A 338 -14.63 -7.41 21.03
C GLU A 338 -14.48 -8.19 19.72
N ALA A 339 -15.25 -7.80 18.68
CA ALA A 339 -15.17 -8.46 17.37
C ALA A 339 -14.03 -7.90 16.52
N ASP A 340 -13.23 -8.79 15.90
CA ASP A 340 -12.06 -8.39 15.10
C ASP A 340 -12.42 -7.88 13.70
N CYS A 341 -13.65 -8.02 13.24
CA CYS A 341 -14.09 -7.62 11.91
C CYS A 341 -13.91 -6.12 11.64
N HIS A 342 -14.00 -5.26 12.67
CA HIS A 342 -13.81 -3.82 12.52
C HIS A 342 -12.37 -3.42 12.16
N PHE A 343 -11.34 -4.24 12.45
CA PHE A 343 -9.97 -3.98 12.01
C PHE A 343 -9.85 -4.03 10.50
N TYR A 344 -10.47 -5.04 9.86
CA TYR A 344 -10.53 -5.16 8.42
C TYR A 344 -11.32 -4.02 7.77
N TYR A 345 -12.44 -3.62 8.38
CA TYR A 345 -13.22 -2.47 7.91
C TYR A 345 -12.38 -1.18 7.91
N LYS A 346 -11.67 -0.90 9.00
CA LYS A 346 -10.81 0.29 9.13
C LYS A 346 -9.64 0.25 8.13
N ARG A 347 -8.96 -0.91 8.00
CA ARG A 347 -7.88 -1.11 7.02
C ARG A 347 -8.39 -0.95 5.58
N SER A 348 -9.58 -1.43 5.25
CA SER A 348 -10.13 -1.28 3.90
C SER A 348 -10.31 0.20 3.53
N ARG A 349 -10.75 1.02 4.48
CA ARG A 349 -10.88 2.48 4.31
C ARG A 349 -9.54 3.16 4.14
N GLN A 350 -8.59 2.84 4.97
CA GLN A 350 -7.24 3.40 4.92
C GLN A 350 -6.56 3.03 3.59
N LEU A 351 -6.54 1.76 3.20
CA LEU A 351 -5.95 1.33 1.92
C LEU A 351 -6.72 1.92 0.73
N GLY A 352 -8.03 2.10 0.81
CA GLY A 352 -8.84 2.72 -0.22
C GLY A 352 -8.41 4.15 -0.58
N LEU A 353 -7.75 4.86 0.36
CA LEU A 353 -7.31 6.25 0.19
C LEU A 353 -5.79 6.41 0.04
N ALA A 354 -4.99 5.43 0.45
CA ALA A 354 -3.52 5.53 0.57
C ALA A 354 -2.81 6.03 -0.71
N LEU A 355 -3.25 5.56 -1.88
CA LEU A 355 -2.69 5.98 -3.18
C LEU A 355 -3.56 6.99 -3.92
N GLY A 356 -4.43 7.70 -3.20
CA GLY A 356 -5.40 8.64 -3.76
C GLY A 356 -6.80 8.04 -3.87
N PRO A 357 -7.83 8.92 -4.05
CA PRO A 357 -9.22 8.52 -4.04
C PRO A 357 -9.56 7.61 -5.22
N GLN A 358 -10.51 6.69 -5.02
CA GLN A 358 -10.93 5.74 -6.04
C GLN A 358 -11.39 6.42 -7.35
N ARG A 359 -11.94 7.63 -7.27
CA ARG A 359 -12.34 8.40 -8.46
C ARG A 359 -11.14 8.61 -9.41
N THR A 360 -10.00 9.03 -8.89
CA THR A 360 -8.79 9.25 -9.69
C THR A 360 -8.36 7.97 -10.43
N TRP A 361 -8.48 6.80 -9.77
CA TRP A 361 -8.14 5.53 -10.39
C TRP A 361 -9.17 5.09 -11.43
N LYS A 362 -10.46 5.41 -11.23
CA LYS A 362 -11.51 5.19 -12.26
C LYS A 362 -11.31 6.08 -13.47
N ASP A 363 -11.01 7.37 -13.26
CA ASP A 363 -10.71 8.30 -14.33
C ASP A 363 -9.49 7.82 -15.13
N LYS A 364 -8.44 7.38 -14.44
CA LYS A 364 -7.25 6.80 -15.08
C LYS A 364 -7.59 5.55 -15.89
N LEU A 365 -8.39 4.62 -15.33
CA LEU A 365 -8.79 3.40 -16.02
C LEU A 365 -9.50 3.70 -17.35
N VAL A 366 -10.42 4.65 -17.36
CA VAL A 366 -11.12 5.06 -18.58
C VAL A 366 -10.15 5.68 -19.58
N THR A 367 -9.29 6.60 -19.14
CA THR A 367 -8.28 7.24 -20.01
C THR A 367 -7.35 6.22 -20.66
N GLU A 368 -6.84 5.24 -19.89
CA GLU A 368 -5.95 4.20 -20.43
C GLU A 368 -6.67 3.26 -21.42
N LEU A 369 -7.97 2.97 -21.17
CA LEU A 369 -8.80 2.20 -22.13
C LEU A 369 -9.01 2.97 -23.43
N GLU A 370 -9.29 4.27 -23.36
CA GLU A 370 -9.44 5.12 -24.55
C GLU A 370 -8.14 5.16 -25.36
N LEU A 371 -6.98 5.32 -24.70
CA LEU A 371 -5.67 5.30 -25.34
C LEU A 371 -5.36 3.94 -25.99
N SER A 372 -5.70 2.84 -25.33
CA SER A 372 -5.47 1.50 -25.87
C SER A 372 -6.35 1.17 -27.11
N ASN A 373 -7.55 1.73 -27.16
CA ASN A 373 -8.49 1.54 -28.28
C ASN A 373 -8.19 2.46 -29.46
N ALA A 374 -7.44 3.54 -29.24
CA ALA A 374 -7.03 4.49 -30.28
C ALA A 374 -5.70 4.12 -30.97
N ALA A 375 -4.97 3.14 -30.43
CA ALA A 375 -3.68 2.65 -30.93
C ALA A 375 -3.84 1.37 -31.76
#